data_78395a03ea550300442a7624d0fd19aa
#
_entry.id   78395a03ea550300442a7624d0fd19aa
#
_cell.length_a   1.000
_cell.length_b   1.000
_cell.length_c   1.000
_cell.angle_alpha   90.00
_cell.angle_beta   90.00
_cell.angle_gamma   90.00
#
_symmetry.space_group_name_H-M   'P 1'
#
loop_
_entity.id
_entity.type
_entity.pdbx_description
1 polymer ?
#
loop_
_entity_poly.entity_id
_entity_poly.type
_entity_poly.pdbx_seq_one_letter_code
_entity_poly.pdbx_strand_id
1 'polypeptide(L)'
;MRVAIVGQQAFGKSVLEAFLSRGTTVAGVFCAPEKPGDKPDPLRLAAEERGVQVFQLRSLKDEQASRTLEALNVDLGVMAYVLQFAPQTFVNIPRHGTIQYHPSLLPRYRGPSSVNWPIIKGDTRTGLTIFRPTDGLDEGPIILQKEVPIGPRDTLGSVYFDRLFPLGVDALLEAADLVIAGQSQEIPQLEELASYEGWCRDPESRINWHAHVDQIYNLIRGCNPAPGAWTMVRGKKVRIYDVVCHRTRTFGAVPGKPGQVCAIRDESIEVAAQGGRLELRTVRLEAGAKMAAGALAAALPIAVGAALES
;
A
#
# COMPACT_ATOMS: atom_id res chain seq x y z
N MET A 1 -10.63 -2.45 -28.82
CA MET A 1 -9.74 -1.65 -27.91
C MET A 1 -8.38 -2.32 -27.87
N ARG A 2 -7.32 -1.54 -28.05
CA ARG A 2 -5.92 -1.95 -27.99
C ARG A 2 -5.22 -1.16 -26.87
N VAL A 3 -4.63 -1.83 -25.88
CA VAL A 3 -4.07 -1.16 -24.69
C VAL A 3 -2.57 -1.45 -24.51
N ALA A 4 -1.87 -0.53 -23.86
CA ALA A 4 -0.55 -0.77 -23.27
C ALA A 4 -0.68 -0.76 -21.74
N ILE A 5 -0.08 -1.73 -21.05
CA ILE A 5 -0.06 -1.79 -19.60
C ILE A 5 1.31 -1.33 -19.11
N VAL A 6 1.33 -0.36 -18.23
CA VAL A 6 2.53 0.13 -17.56
C VAL A 6 2.40 -0.23 -16.09
N GLY A 7 3.31 -1.05 -15.57
CA GLY A 7 3.15 -1.49 -14.18
C GLY A 7 4.13 -2.57 -13.77
N GLN A 8 3.82 -3.20 -12.62
CA GLN A 8 4.66 -4.27 -12.08
C GLN A 8 3.93 -5.06 -11.00
N GLN A 9 4.58 -6.13 -10.52
CA GLN A 9 4.14 -6.97 -9.40
C GLN A 9 2.80 -7.68 -9.64
N ALA A 10 2.21 -8.20 -8.57
CA ALA A 10 0.98 -8.99 -8.62
C ALA A 10 -0.23 -8.18 -9.11
N PHE A 11 -0.32 -6.89 -8.76
CA PHE A 11 -1.41 -6.04 -9.22
C PHE A 11 -1.37 -5.82 -10.73
N GLY A 12 -0.19 -5.46 -11.28
CA GLY A 12 0.00 -5.33 -12.72
C GLY A 12 -0.32 -6.63 -13.46
N LYS A 13 0.12 -7.79 -12.92
CA LYS A 13 -0.23 -9.11 -13.46
C LYS A 13 -1.74 -9.31 -13.54
N SER A 14 -2.46 -9.06 -12.44
CA SER A 14 -3.92 -9.27 -12.39
C SER A 14 -4.65 -8.34 -13.36
N VAL A 15 -4.18 -7.11 -13.53
CA VAL A 15 -4.72 -6.17 -14.53
C VAL A 15 -4.49 -6.70 -15.95
N LEU A 16 -3.28 -7.18 -16.27
CA LEU A 16 -3.00 -7.81 -17.59
C LEU A 16 -3.95 -8.98 -17.85
N GLU A 17 -4.07 -9.89 -16.90
CA GLU A 17 -4.93 -11.08 -17.03
C GLU A 17 -6.40 -10.70 -17.21
N ALA A 18 -6.88 -9.68 -16.50
CA ALA A 18 -8.26 -9.20 -16.62
C ALA A 18 -8.56 -8.60 -17.99
N PHE A 19 -7.66 -7.77 -18.53
CA PHE A 19 -7.80 -7.24 -19.90
C PHE A 19 -7.77 -8.34 -20.97
N LEU A 20 -6.86 -9.30 -20.86
CA LEU A 20 -6.79 -10.43 -21.78
C LEU A 20 -8.03 -11.32 -21.70
N SER A 21 -8.53 -11.61 -20.51
CA SER A 21 -9.69 -12.49 -20.29
C SER A 21 -10.98 -11.96 -20.92
N ARG A 22 -11.13 -10.65 -21.03
CA ARG A 22 -12.27 -10.03 -21.71
C ARG A 22 -12.07 -9.83 -23.23
N GLY A 23 -10.98 -10.36 -23.79
CA GLY A 23 -10.68 -10.28 -25.23
C GLY A 23 -10.06 -8.94 -25.66
N THR A 24 -9.57 -8.11 -24.74
CA THR A 24 -8.86 -6.88 -25.08
C THR A 24 -7.48 -7.21 -25.65
N THR A 25 -7.08 -6.55 -26.73
CA THR A 25 -5.73 -6.67 -27.28
C THR A 25 -4.76 -5.88 -26.41
N VAL A 26 -3.88 -6.56 -25.67
CA VAL A 26 -2.76 -5.93 -24.96
C VAL A 26 -1.57 -5.91 -25.91
N ALA A 27 -1.20 -4.72 -26.39
CA ALA A 27 -0.16 -4.52 -27.39
C ALA A 27 1.25 -4.67 -26.82
N GLY A 28 1.41 -4.36 -25.53
CA GLY A 28 2.68 -4.47 -24.84
C GLY A 28 2.56 -4.12 -23.37
N VAL A 29 3.55 -4.58 -22.62
CA VAL A 29 3.72 -4.33 -21.19
C VAL A 29 5.02 -3.57 -20.96
N PHE A 30 4.95 -2.48 -20.22
CA PHE A 30 6.09 -1.68 -19.79
C PHE A 30 6.31 -1.90 -18.30
N CYS A 31 7.48 -2.40 -17.91
CA CYS A 31 7.84 -2.57 -16.51
C CYS A 31 9.30 -2.15 -16.27
N ALA A 32 9.63 -1.85 -15.02
CA ALA A 32 11.00 -1.57 -14.64
C ALA A 32 11.87 -2.83 -14.77
N PRO A 33 13.14 -2.72 -15.17
CA PRO A 33 14.06 -3.84 -15.13
C PRO A 33 14.34 -4.25 -13.68
N GLU A 34 14.43 -5.56 -13.44
CA GLU A 34 14.81 -6.10 -12.14
C GLU A 34 16.27 -5.75 -11.83
N LYS A 35 16.57 -5.56 -10.56
CA LYS A 35 17.94 -5.41 -10.08
C LYS A 35 18.62 -6.79 -9.99
N PRO A 36 19.95 -6.86 -10.09
CA PRO A 36 20.67 -8.11 -9.87
C PRO A 36 20.30 -8.76 -8.53
N GLY A 37 19.83 -10.01 -8.58
CA GLY A 37 19.40 -10.77 -7.41
C GLY A 37 17.92 -10.66 -7.04
N ASP A 38 17.16 -9.77 -7.68
CA ASP A 38 15.71 -9.69 -7.50
C ASP A 38 15.04 -10.93 -8.17
N LYS A 39 13.87 -11.28 -7.63
CA LYS A 39 12.99 -12.24 -8.30
C LYS A 39 12.39 -11.61 -9.55
N PRO A 40 12.15 -12.41 -10.61
CA PRO A 40 11.45 -11.91 -11.79
C PRO A 40 10.10 -11.28 -11.45
N ASP A 41 9.77 -10.16 -12.11
CA ASP A 41 8.50 -9.46 -11.88
C ASP A 41 7.31 -10.32 -12.33
N PRO A 42 6.27 -10.52 -11.50
CA PRO A 42 5.09 -11.31 -11.83
C PRO A 42 4.34 -10.83 -13.10
N LEU A 43 4.27 -9.51 -13.34
CA LEU A 43 3.66 -8.96 -14.56
C LEU A 43 4.49 -9.35 -15.80
N ARG A 44 5.82 -9.22 -15.72
CA ARG A 44 6.70 -9.61 -16.82
C ARG A 44 6.52 -11.08 -17.19
N LEU A 45 6.62 -11.97 -16.19
CA LEU A 45 6.46 -13.40 -16.41
C LEU A 45 5.10 -13.74 -17.04
N ALA A 46 4.02 -13.14 -16.55
CA ALA A 46 2.68 -13.37 -17.08
C ALA A 46 2.54 -12.86 -18.52
N ALA A 47 3.16 -11.74 -18.87
CA ALA A 47 3.15 -11.20 -20.23
C ALA A 47 3.92 -12.11 -21.18
N GLU A 48 5.12 -12.55 -20.82
CA GLU A 48 5.94 -13.49 -21.59
C GLU A 48 5.21 -14.82 -21.84
N GLU A 49 4.58 -15.39 -20.80
CA GLU A 49 3.78 -16.63 -20.89
C GLU A 49 2.60 -16.51 -21.87
N ARG A 50 2.00 -15.32 -21.95
CA ARG A 50 0.86 -15.03 -22.84
C ARG A 50 1.27 -14.51 -24.22
N GLY A 51 2.59 -14.46 -24.52
CA GLY A 51 3.11 -13.95 -25.79
C GLY A 51 2.90 -12.44 -25.99
N VAL A 52 2.69 -11.69 -24.91
CA VAL A 52 2.60 -10.23 -24.93
C VAL A 52 4.01 -9.64 -24.86
N GLN A 53 4.31 -8.71 -25.74
CA GLN A 53 5.64 -8.08 -25.80
C GLN A 53 5.93 -7.29 -24.52
N VAL A 54 7.13 -7.47 -23.97
CA VAL A 54 7.58 -6.81 -22.74
C VAL A 54 8.69 -5.81 -23.03
N PHE A 55 8.57 -4.62 -22.49
CA PHE A 55 9.54 -3.54 -22.57
C PHE A 55 10.04 -3.18 -21.17
N GLN A 56 11.29 -3.55 -20.86
CA GLN A 56 11.94 -3.19 -19.61
C GLN A 56 12.77 -1.94 -19.79
N LEU A 57 12.24 -0.79 -19.41
CA LEU A 57 12.88 0.51 -19.57
C LEU A 57 13.28 1.09 -18.20
N ARG A 58 14.49 1.60 -18.12
CA ARG A 58 15.00 2.21 -16.87
C ARG A 58 14.27 3.50 -16.51
N SER A 59 13.78 4.21 -17.53
CA SER A 59 13.07 5.47 -17.35
C SER A 59 12.00 5.64 -18.44
N LEU A 60 10.81 6.06 -18.05
CA LEU A 60 9.76 6.43 -18.99
C LEU A 60 9.94 7.88 -19.53
N LYS A 61 10.96 8.61 -19.04
CA LYS A 61 11.34 9.92 -19.58
C LYS A 61 12.19 9.83 -20.85
N ASP A 62 12.75 8.66 -21.12
CA ASP A 62 13.64 8.47 -22.25
C ASP A 62 12.84 8.49 -23.58
N GLU A 63 13.40 9.13 -24.59
CA GLU A 63 12.77 9.20 -25.91
C GLU A 63 12.46 7.80 -26.49
N GLN A 64 13.30 6.81 -26.16
CA GLN A 64 13.05 5.42 -26.54
C GLN A 64 11.72 4.89 -25.97
N ALA A 65 11.33 5.29 -24.75
CA ALA A 65 10.05 4.87 -24.15
C ALA A 65 8.87 5.41 -24.97
N SER A 66 8.91 6.70 -25.32
CA SER A 66 7.88 7.34 -26.15
C SER A 66 7.80 6.71 -27.53
N ARG A 67 8.91 6.57 -28.23
CA ARG A 67 8.95 5.92 -29.57
C ARG A 67 8.43 4.49 -29.54
N THR A 68 8.74 3.74 -28.48
CA THR A 68 8.25 2.37 -28.31
C THR A 68 6.73 2.34 -28.13
N LEU A 69 6.19 3.23 -27.30
CA LEU A 69 4.74 3.31 -27.09
C LEU A 69 3.99 3.79 -28.34
N GLU A 70 4.54 4.78 -29.07
CA GLU A 70 4.00 5.27 -30.36
C GLU A 70 3.90 4.13 -31.37
N ALA A 71 4.96 3.31 -31.52
CA ALA A 71 5.00 2.20 -32.47
C ALA A 71 3.92 1.13 -32.20
N LEU A 72 3.43 1.03 -30.96
CA LEU A 72 2.37 0.09 -30.59
C LEU A 72 0.98 0.54 -31.06
N ASN A 73 0.79 1.81 -31.39
CA ASN A 73 -0.48 2.39 -31.86
C ASN A 73 -1.67 1.94 -30.99
N VAL A 74 -1.62 2.27 -29.71
CA VAL A 74 -2.63 1.88 -28.71
C VAL A 74 -3.71 2.93 -28.53
N ASP A 75 -4.91 2.46 -28.18
CA ASP A 75 -6.03 3.34 -27.88
C ASP A 75 -5.90 3.96 -26.49
N LEU A 76 -5.43 3.18 -25.50
CA LEU A 76 -5.38 3.59 -24.10
C LEU A 76 -4.14 3.04 -23.41
N GLY A 77 -3.48 3.88 -22.57
CA GLY A 77 -2.50 3.47 -21.60
C GLY A 77 -3.16 3.13 -20.25
N VAL A 78 -2.69 2.08 -19.58
CA VAL A 78 -3.21 1.65 -18.28
C VAL A 78 -2.05 1.51 -17.30
N MET A 79 -1.99 2.37 -16.30
CA MET A 79 -0.95 2.37 -15.26
C MET A 79 -1.42 1.62 -14.01
N ALA A 80 -0.74 0.50 -13.72
CA ALA A 80 -1.10 -0.45 -12.65
C ALA A 80 0.09 -0.75 -11.75
N TYR A 81 0.20 -0.04 -10.63
CA TYR A 81 1.32 -0.11 -9.70
C TYR A 81 2.64 0.34 -10.34
N VAL A 82 2.71 1.62 -10.68
CA VAL A 82 3.87 2.24 -11.32
C VAL A 82 4.68 3.01 -10.27
N LEU A 83 5.98 2.74 -10.20
CA LEU A 83 6.92 3.44 -9.31
C LEU A 83 7.83 4.43 -10.07
N GLN A 84 7.82 4.37 -11.41
CA GLN A 84 8.55 5.28 -12.25
C GLN A 84 7.71 6.52 -12.57
N PHE A 85 8.34 7.67 -12.63
CA PHE A 85 7.68 8.86 -13.14
C PHE A 85 7.45 8.73 -14.65
N ALA A 86 6.21 8.95 -15.10
CA ALA A 86 5.82 8.98 -16.50
C ALA A 86 5.45 10.42 -16.89
N PRO A 87 6.22 11.07 -17.79
CA PRO A 87 5.96 12.45 -18.18
C PRO A 87 4.73 12.57 -19.09
N GLN A 88 4.17 13.78 -19.21
CA GLN A 88 3.04 14.08 -20.10
C GLN A 88 3.31 13.66 -21.54
N THR A 89 4.56 13.78 -22.01
CA THR A 89 4.99 13.33 -23.34
C THR A 89 4.87 11.83 -23.56
N PHE A 90 4.82 11.02 -22.50
CA PHE A 90 4.60 9.58 -22.56
C PHE A 90 3.11 9.24 -22.36
N VAL A 91 2.48 9.78 -21.32
CA VAL A 91 1.11 9.39 -20.96
C VAL A 91 0.04 9.86 -21.93
N ASN A 92 0.35 10.87 -22.77
CA ASN A 92 -0.55 11.40 -23.79
C ASN A 92 -0.38 10.76 -25.18
N ILE A 93 0.53 9.81 -25.37
CA ILE A 93 0.75 9.11 -26.64
C ILE A 93 -0.47 8.26 -27.06
N PRO A 94 -1.10 7.47 -26.17
CA PRO A 94 -2.29 6.71 -26.55
C PRO A 94 -3.43 7.62 -27.04
N ARG A 95 -4.23 7.17 -28.01
CA ARG A 95 -5.31 7.96 -28.61
C ARG A 95 -6.24 8.61 -27.59
N HIS A 96 -6.57 7.88 -26.52
CA HIS A 96 -7.42 8.34 -25.42
C HIS A 96 -6.62 8.65 -24.15
N GLY A 97 -5.30 8.89 -24.28
CA GLY A 97 -4.39 9.13 -23.16
C GLY A 97 -4.19 7.90 -22.26
N THR A 98 -3.85 8.16 -21.02
CA THR A 98 -3.55 7.11 -20.04
C THR A 98 -4.42 7.26 -18.79
N ILE A 99 -4.79 6.15 -18.17
CA ILE A 99 -5.45 6.10 -16.86
C ILE A 99 -4.54 5.44 -15.84
N GLN A 100 -4.63 5.88 -14.58
CA GLN A 100 -3.80 5.38 -13.49
C GLN A 100 -4.64 4.99 -12.28
N TYR A 101 -4.28 3.88 -11.64
CA TYR A 101 -4.83 3.45 -10.35
C TYR A 101 -4.05 4.05 -9.19
N HIS A 102 -4.76 4.62 -8.22
CA HIS A 102 -4.20 5.04 -6.93
C HIS A 102 -5.08 4.53 -5.78
N PRO A 103 -4.51 3.80 -4.78
CA PRO A 103 -5.30 3.20 -3.71
C PRO A 103 -5.59 4.17 -2.56
N SER A 104 -6.21 5.30 -2.87
CA SER A 104 -6.82 6.23 -1.92
C SER A 104 -8.00 6.98 -2.55
N LEU A 105 -8.78 7.68 -1.74
CA LEU A 105 -9.78 8.64 -2.19
C LEU A 105 -9.11 10.00 -2.44
N LEU A 106 -8.53 10.18 -3.64
CA LEU A 106 -7.92 11.46 -4.02
C LEU A 106 -8.92 12.62 -3.89
N PRO A 107 -8.48 13.79 -3.46
CA PRO A 107 -7.10 14.27 -3.31
C PRO A 107 -6.42 13.91 -1.99
N ARG A 108 -7.07 13.14 -1.11
CA ARG A 108 -6.46 12.70 0.14
C ARG A 108 -5.47 11.55 -0.10
N TYR A 109 -4.36 11.59 0.66
CA TYR A 109 -3.33 10.54 0.62
C TYR A 109 -2.69 10.35 -0.75
N ARG A 110 -2.32 11.45 -1.44
CA ARG A 110 -1.39 11.41 -2.55
C ARG A 110 -0.05 10.84 -2.10
N GLY A 111 0.65 10.13 -2.97
CA GLY A 111 1.97 9.57 -2.69
C GLY A 111 1.99 8.07 -2.38
N PRO A 112 3.17 7.53 -2.03
CA PRO A 112 3.47 6.11 -2.23
C PRO A 112 2.92 5.15 -1.17
N SER A 113 2.52 5.56 0.00
CA SER A 113 2.00 4.68 1.07
C SER A 113 0.53 4.96 1.41
N SER A 114 -0.25 5.23 0.39
CA SER A 114 -1.63 5.71 0.48
C SER A 114 -2.62 4.74 1.18
N VAL A 115 -2.28 3.46 1.32
CA VAL A 115 -3.10 2.49 2.09
C VAL A 115 -2.69 2.44 3.56
N ASN A 116 -1.41 2.67 3.88
CA ASN A 116 -0.93 2.69 5.26
C ASN A 116 -1.53 3.86 6.06
N TRP A 117 -1.46 5.05 5.48
CA TRP A 117 -1.73 6.30 6.20
C TRP A 117 -3.17 6.47 6.68
N PRO A 118 -4.22 6.16 5.93
CA PRO A 118 -5.59 6.23 6.43
C PRO A 118 -5.78 5.37 7.69
N ILE A 119 -5.19 4.17 7.72
CA ILE A 119 -5.29 3.27 8.86
C ILE A 119 -4.49 3.81 10.04
N ILE A 120 -3.26 4.29 9.81
CA ILE A 120 -2.40 4.88 10.85
C ILE A 120 -3.07 6.11 11.48
N LYS A 121 -3.70 6.96 10.66
CA LYS A 121 -4.42 8.15 11.11
C LYS A 121 -5.77 7.85 11.75
N GLY A 122 -6.26 6.61 11.67
CA GLY A 122 -7.49 6.17 12.30
C GLY A 122 -8.75 6.49 11.51
N ASP A 123 -8.63 6.71 10.22
CA ASP A 123 -9.78 6.85 9.33
C ASP A 123 -10.62 5.56 9.34
N THR A 124 -11.93 5.73 9.17
CA THR A 124 -12.89 4.62 9.09
C THR A 124 -13.25 4.25 7.66
N ARG A 125 -12.73 4.97 6.68
CA ARG A 125 -12.93 4.76 5.25
C ARG A 125 -11.66 5.08 4.49
N THR A 126 -11.48 4.37 3.38
CA THR A 126 -10.51 4.66 2.33
C THR A 126 -11.14 4.27 0.99
N GLY A 127 -10.36 4.11 -0.04
CA GLY A 127 -10.87 3.70 -1.34
C GLY A 127 -9.78 3.65 -2.38
N LEU A 128 -10.21 3.75 -3.62
CA LEU A 128 -9.33 3.84 -4.76
C LEU A 128 -9.83 4.92 -5.72
N THR A 129 -8.92 5.44 -6.50
CA THR A 129 -9.18 6.41 -7.55
C THR A 129 -8.54 5.95 -8.85
N ILE A 130 -9.30 6.01 -9.95
CA ILE A 130 -8.76 5.98 -11.30
C ILE A 130 -8.77 7.41 -11.82
N PHE A 131 -7.61 7.89 -12.30
CA PHE A 131 -7.44 9.29 -12.67
C PHE A 131 -6.51 9.42 -13.88
N ARG A 132 -6.41 10.63 -14.46
CA ARG A 132 -5.46 10.97 -15.52
C ARG A 132 -4.12 11.36 -14.90
N PRO A 133 -3.02 10.64 -15.15
CA PRO A 133 -1.72 11.07 -14.66
C PRO A 133 -1.28 12.39 -15.30
N THR A 134 -0.68 13.26 -14.49
CA THR A 134 -0.10 14.55 -14.89
C THR A 134 1.38 14.58 -14.46
N ASP A 135 2.06 15.71 -14.65
CA ASP A 135 3.44 15.87 -14.17
C ASP A 135 3.50 16.05 -12.65
N GLY A 136 2.38 16.34 -11.98
CA GLY A 136 2.28 16.39 -10.52
C GLY A 136 2.02 15.01 -9.91
N LEU A 137 2.33 14.88 -8.63
CA LEU A 137 2.18 13.62 -7.90
C LEU A 137 0.71 13.36 -7.56
N ASP A 138 0.08 12.44 -8.29
CA ASP A 138 -1.32 12.00 -8.10
C ASP A 138 -2.35 13.15 -8.13
N GLU A 139 -2.10 14.20 -8.93
CA GLU A 139 -2.89 15.44 -8.97
C GLU A 139 -3.92 15.51 -10.09
N GLY A 140 -3.84 14.63 -11.06
CA GLY A 140 -4.67 14.70 -12.26
C GLY A 140 -6.17 14.47 -12.01
N PRO A 141 -7.02 14.81 -12.99
CA PRO A 141 -8.47 14.74 -12.85
C PRO A 141 -8.96 13.30 -12.62
N ILE A 142 -9.98 13.19 -11.78
CA ILE A 142 -10.57 11.92 -11.35
C ILE A 142 -11.57 11.44 -12.41
N ILE A 143 -11.45 10.17 -12.80
CA ILE A 143 -12.38 9.47 -13.69
C ILE A 143 -13.39 8.66 -12.88
N LEU A 144 -12.91 7.94 -11.88
CA LEU A 144 -13.72 7.01 -11.07
C LEU A 144 -13.16 6.90 -9.67
N GLN A 145 -14.05 6.84 -8.67
CA GLN A 145 -13.67 6.52 -7.28
C GLN A 145 -14.57 5.43 -6.73
N LYS A 146 -13.99 4.56 -5.90
CA LYS A 146 -14.73 3.56 -5.13
C LYS A 146 -14.26 3.58 -3.69
N GLU A 147 -15.22 3.67 -2.76
CA GLU A 147 -14.98 3.72 -1.33
C GLU A 147 -15.02 2.32 -0.72
N VAL A 148 -14.18 2.06 0.28
CA VAL A 148 -14.21 0.86 1.11
C VAL A 148 -14.12 1.23 2.59
N PRO A 149 -14.82 0.51 3.51
CA PRO A 149 -14.70 0.75 4.94
C PRO A 149 -13.35 0.26 5.48
N ILE A 150 -12.88 0.90 6.55
CA ILE A 150 -11.80 0.42 7.41
C ILE A 150 -12.42 0.02 8.75
N GLY A 151 -12.52 -1.26 9.00
CA GLY A 151 -13.03 -1.80 10.25
C GLY A 151 -12.04 -1.65 11.41
N PRO A 152 -12.53 -1.79 12.66
CA PRO A 152 -11.71 -1.57 13.85
C PRO A 152 -10.55 -2.57 14.03
N ARG A 153 -10.58 -3.70 13.34
CA ARG A 153 -9.52 -4.73 13.36
C ARG A 153 -8.82 -4.90 12.01
N ASP A 154 -9.19 -4.10 11.03
CA ASP A 154 -8.55 -4.18 9.71
C ASP A 154 -7.08 -3.76 9.79
N THR A 155 -6.27 -4.45 9.02
CA THR A 155 -4.87 -4.15 8.79
C THR A 155 -4.65 -3.63 7.37
N LEU A 156 -3.48 -3.08 7.08
CA LEU A 156 -3.06 -2.79 5.70
C LEU A 156 -3.31 -3.99 4.77
N GLY A 157 -2.94 -5.20 5.25
CA GLY A 157 -3.09 -6.43 4.46
C GLY A 157 -4.54 -6.73 4.14
N SER A 158 -5.45 -6.72 5.13
CA SER A 158 -6.86 -7.02 4.90
C SER A 158 -7.54 -5.97 4.01
N VAL A 159 -7.26 -4.67 4.23
CA VAL A 159 -7.82 -3.60 3.39
C VAL A 159 -7.34 -3.71 1.95
N TYR A 160 -6.03 -3.94 1.75
CA TYR A 160 -5.46 -3.99 0.42
C TYR A 160 -5.81 -5.29 -0.31
N PHE A 161 -5.44 -6.45 0.23
CA PHE A 161 -5.57 -7.70 -0.52
C PHE A 161 -7.02 -8.18 -0.66
N ASP A 162 -7.86 -7.99 0.37
CA ASP A 162 -9.22 -8.52 0.35
C ASP A 162 -10.21 -7.56 -0.32
N ARG A 163 -9.88 -6.25 -0.46
CA ARG A 163 -10.82 -5.23 -0.96
C ARG A 163 -10.25 -4.38 -2.07
N LEU A 164 -9.18 -3.57 -1.81
CA LEU A 164 -8.68 -2.60 -2.78
C LEU A 164 -8.07 -3.25 -4.01
N PHE A 165 -7.40 -4.38 -3.84
CA PHE A 165 -6.75 -5.08 -4.93
C PHE A 165 -7.77 -5.60 -5.97
N PRO A 166 -8.76 -6.46 -5.62
CA PRO A 166 -9.75 -6.92 -6.60
C PRO A 166 -10.60 -5.77 -7.15
N LEU A 167 -11.06 -4.88 -6.28
CA LEU A 167 -11.86 -3.71 -6.68
C LEU A 167 -11.10 -2.78 -7.63
N GLY A 168 -9.77 -2.68 -7.48
CA GLY A 168 -8.90 -1.85 -8.32
C GLY A 168 -8.74 -2.41 -9.73
N VAL A 169 -8.67 -3.74 -9.86
CA VAL A 169 -8.67 -4.41 -11.17
C VAL A 169 -9.97 -4.11 -11.90
N ASP A 170 -11.11 -4.32 -11.23
CA ASP A 170 -12.44 -4.06 -11.82
C ASP A 170 -12.63 -2.58 -12.17
N ALA A 171 -12.17 -1.67 -11.31
CA ALA A 171 -12.25 -0.23 -11.54
C ALA A 171 -11.42 0.24 -12.75
N LEU A 172 -10.25 -0.37 -12.98
CA LEU A 172 -9.46 -0.08 -14.20
C LEU A 172 -10.16 -0.53 -15.46
N LEU A 173 -10.83 -1.70 -15.44
CA LEU A 173 -11.62 -2.16 -16.58
C LEU A 173 -12.82 -1.24 -16.85
N GLU A 174 -13.56 -0.87 -15.81
CA GLU A 174 -14.70 0.05 -15.88
C GLU A 174 -14.28 1.44 -16.41
N ALA A 175 -13.22 2.00 -15.85
CA ALA A 175 -12.70 3.30 -16.29
C ALA A 175 -12.20 3.26 -17.74
N ALA A 176 -11.58 2.17 -18.18
CA ALA A 176 -11.18 2.00 -19.56
C ALA A 176 -12.39 2.01 -20.50
N ASP A 177 -13.49 1.34 -20.13
CA ASP A 177 -14.71 1.33 -20.94
C ASP A 177 -15.36 2.71 -21.01
N LEU A 178 -15.44 3.44 -19.88
CA LEU A 178 -15.94 4.82 -19.85
C LEU A 178 -15.14 5.76 -20.74
N VAL A 179 -13.80 5.65 -20.70
CA VAL A 179 -12.89 6.49 -21.50
C VAL A 179 -13.06 6.19 -23.00
N ILE A 180 -13.06 4.92 -23.38
CA ILE A 180 -13.20 4.53 -24.79
C ILE A 180 -14.58 4.91 -25.38
N ALA A 181 -15.63 4.85 -24.54
CA ALA A 181 -16.97 5.28 -24.93
C ALA A 181 -17.15 6.81 -24.96
N GLY A 182 -16.15 7.59 -24.52
CA GLY A 182 -16.27 9.04 -24.40
C GLY A 182 -17.25 9.48 -23.30
N GLN A 183 -17.48 8.63 -22.29
CA GLN A 183 -18.41 8.83 -21.18
C GLN A 183 -17.72 9.16 -19.86
N SER A 184 -16.39 9.22 -19.84
CA SER A 184 -15.65 9.60 -18.65
C SER A 184 -15.87 11.07 -18.29
N GLN A 185 -16.22 11.32 -17.03
CA GLN A 185 -16.17 12.67 -16.46
C GLN A 185 -14.80 12.85 -15.82
N GLU A 186 -14.05 13.84 -16.26
CA GLU A 186 -12.73 14.14 -15.72
C GLU A 186 -12.86 15.28 -14.71
N ILE A 187 -13.06 14.92 -13.44
CA ILE A 187 -13.34 15.88 -12.36
C ILE A 187 -12.02 16.38 -11.77
N PRO A 188 -11.72 17.69 -11.85
CA PRO A 188 -10.53 18.25 -11.19
C PRO A 188 -10.53 17.99 -9.69
N GLN A 189 -9.36 17.68 -9.14
CA GLN A 189 -9.21 17.52 -7.70
C GLN A 189 -9.27 18.89 -6.98
N LEU A 190 -9.90 18.93 -5.81
CA LEU A 190 -9.95 20.12 -4.96
C LEU A 190 -8.67 20.22 -4.12
N GLU A 191 -7.79 21.14 -4.45
CA GLU A 191 -6.47 21.27 -3.82
C GLU A 191 -6.53 21.57 -2.32
N GLU A 192 -7.55 22.26 -1.87
CA GLU A 192 -7.77 22.54 -0.44
C GLU A 192 -8.05 21.30 0.41
N LEU A 193 -8.43 20.18 -0.24
CA LEU A 193 -8.66 18.89 0.42
C LEU A 193 -7.47 17.93 0.26
N ALA A 194 -6.43 18.33 -0.48
CA ALA A 194 -5.31 17.48 -0.77
C ALA A 194 -4.44 17.20 0.47
N SER A 195 -3.97 15.97 0.56
CA SER A 195 -2.89 15.63 1.48
C SER A 195 -1.83 14.79 0.78
N TYR A 196 -0.58 15.02 1.15
CA TYR A 196 0.59 14.32 0.61
C TYR A 196 1.25 13.52 1.71
N GLU A 197 1.49 12.24 1.46
CA GLU A 197 2.11 11.37 2.44
C GLU A 197 3.32 10.67 1.82
N GLY A 198 4.42 10.67 2.57
CA GLY A 198 5.65 10.00 2.17
C GLY A 198 5.58 8.48 2.32
N TRP A 199 6.71 7.83 2.05
CA TRP A 199 6.85 6.42 2.30
C TRP A 199 6.71 6.09 3.79
N CYS A 200 5.84 5.16 4.13
CA CYS A 200 5.81 4.53 5.44
C CYS A 200 6.88 3.43 5.49
N ARG A 201 8.04 3.76 6.04
CA ARG A 201 9.22 2.87 6.18
C ARG A 201 9.57 2.67 7.66
N ASP A 202 10.78 2.19 7.93
CA ASP A 202 11.25 1.95 9.30
C ASP A 202 11.16 3.19 10.22
N PRO A 203 11.56 4.40 9.83
CA PRO A 203 11.40 5.56 10.71
C PRO A 203 9.95 5.82 11.11
N GLU A 204 9.02 5.80 10.13
CA GLU A 204 7.60 6.10 10.34
C GLU A 204 6.87 4.98 11.10
N SER A 205 7.40 3.76 11.06
CA SER A 205 6.80 2.60 11.74
C SER A 205 7.35 2.34 13.15
N ARG A 206 8.21 3.21 13.66
CA ARG A 206 8.71 3.11 15.04
C ARG A 206 7.61 3.47 16.03
N ILE A 207 7.43 2.62 17.06
CA ILE A 207 6.41 2.83 18.09
C ILE A 207 6.90 3.88 19.08
N ASN A 208 6.10 4.92 19.28
CA ASN A 208 6.20 5.84 20.40
C ASN A 208 5.26 5.37 21.51
N TRP A 209 5.78 4.71 22.54
CA TRP A 209 4.98 4.21 23.65
C TRP A 209 4.31 5.32 24.47
N HIS A 210 4.76 6.56 24.39
CA HIS A 210 4.11 7.71 25.05
C HIS A 210 2.87 8.22 24.30
N ALA A 211 2.60 7.71 23.11
CA ALA A 211 1.38 8.01 22.37
C ALA A 211 0.15 7.32 22.99
N HIS A 212 -1.04 7.78 22.59
CA HIS A 212 -2.30 7.15 23.01
C HIS A 212 -2.40 5.72 22.48
N VAL A 213 -3.03 4.83 23.23
CA VAL A 213 -3.19 3.40 22.88
C VAL A 213 -3.80 3.21 21.48
N ASP A 214 -4.73 4.06 21.06
CA ASP A 214 -5.33 4.00 19.72
C ASP A 214 -4.35 4.37 18.62
N GLN A 215 -3.46 5.34 18.85
CA GLN A 215 -2.43 5.72 17.87
C GLN A 215 -1.41 4.59 17.66
N ILE A 216 -0.98 3.95 18.76
CA ILE A 216 -0.07 2.81 18.69
C ILE A 216 -0.75 1.62 18.00
N TYR A 217 -2.01 1.34 18.36
CA TYR A 217 -2.80 0.28 17.74
C TYR A 217 -2.98 0.50 16.24
N ASN A 218 -3.32 1.72 15.84
CA ASN A 218 -3.47 2.09 14.43
C ASN A 218 -2.15 2.01 13.66
N LEU A 219 -1.03 2.42 14.27
CA LEU A 219 0.29 2.27 13.67
C LEU A 219 0.60 0.78 13.40
N ILE A 220 0.38 -0.10 14.38
CA ILE A 220 0.67 -1.53 14.25
C ILE A 220 -0.16 -2.13 13.11
N ARG A 221 -1.47 -1.91 13.09
CA ARG A 221 -2.34 -2.46 12.04
C ARG A 221 -2.12 -1.81 10.66
N GLY A 222 -1.82 -0.51 10.61
CA GLY A 222 -1.50 0.20 9.38
C GLY A 222 -0.12 -0.16 8.79
N CYS A 223 0.76 -0.75 9.58
CA CYS A 223 2.04 -1.28 9.15
C CYS A 223 2.05 -2.81 8.93
N ASN A 224 0.94 -3.51 9.12
CA ASN A 224 0.87 -4.97 8.97
C ASN A 224 0.27 -5.37 7.61
N PRO A 225 0.96 -6.08 6.71
CA PRO A 225 2.18 -6.87 6.94
C PRO A 225 3.50 -6.12 6.72
N ALA A 226 3.49 -4.94 6.14
CA ALA A 226 4.69 -4.18 5.80
C ALA A 226 4.49 -2.68 6.08
N PRO A 227 5.54 -1.98 6.57
CA PRO A 227 6.87 -2.47 6.93
C PRO A 227 6.92 -3.29 8.23
N GLY A 228 5.89 -3.29 9.05
CA GLY A 228 5.79 -3.83 10.38
C GLY A 228 6.21 -2.80 11.44
N ALA A 229 5.26 -2.38 12.29
CA ALA A 229 5.58 -1.48 13.40
C ALA A 229 6.60 -2.11 14.34
N TRP A 230 7.52 -1.32 14.88
CA TRP A 230 8.64 -1.87 15.65
C TRP A 230 9.00 -1.04 16.88
N THR A 231 9.63 -1.71 17.82
CA THR A 231 10.20 -1.16 19.06
C THR A 231 11.57 -1.79 19.33
N MET A 232 12.33 -1.22 20.22
CA MET A 232 13.55 -1.83 20.73
C MET A 232 13.27 -2.56 22.04
N VAL A 233 13.86 -3.73 22.17
CA VAL A 233 13.80 -4.56 23.38
C VAL A 233 15.20 -5.06 23.69
N ARG A 234 15.80 -4.59 24.75
CA ARG A 234 17.20 -4.94 25.13
C ARG A 234 18.18 -4.78 23.96
N GLY A 235 18.10 -3.66 23.25
CA GLY A 235 18.96 -3.34 22.12
C GLY A 235 18.69 -4.15 20.85
N LYS A 236 17.60 -4.93 20.79
CA LYS A 236 17.19 -5.67 19.58
C LYS A 236 15.90 -5.12 19.03
N LYS A 237 15.82 -4.97 17.71
CA LYS A 237 14.60 -4.55 17.02
C LYS A 237 13.59 -5.70 16.99
N VAL A 238 12.38 -5.42 17.48
CA VAL A 238 11.23 -6.33 17.48
C VAL A 238 10.10 -5.69 16.68
N ARG A 239 9.64 -6.36 15.64
CA ARG A 239 8.44 -5.95 14.88
C ARG A 239 7.20 -6.60 15.44
N ILE A 240 6.10 -5.85 15.48
CA ILE A 240 4.81 -6.26 16.01
C ILE A 240 3.81 -6.30 14.87
N TYR A 241 3.06 -7.40 14.75
CA TYR A 241 2.10 -7.63 13.66
C TYR A 241 0.68 -7.80 14.14
N ASP A 242 0.46 -8.62 15.19
CA ASP A 242 -0.87 -8.86 15.75
C ASP A 242 -0.95 -8.35 17.17
N VAL A 243 -2.01 -7.58 17.44
CA VAL A 243 -2.20 -6.90 18.72
C VAL A 243 -3.69 -6.74 19.03
N VAL A 244 -4.05 -6.90 20.30
CA VAL A 244 -5.39 -6.54 20.79
C VAL A 244 -5.29 -5.27 21.64
N CYS A 245 -6.18 -4.32 21.37
CA CYS A 245 -6.26 -3.06 22.07
C CYS A 245 -7.30 -3.13 23.21
N HIS A 246 -6.85 -3.02 24.45
CA HIS A 246 -7.69 -2.94 25.65
C HIS A 246 -7.76 -1.50 26.13
N ARG A 247 -8.78 -0.76 25.71
CA ARG A 247 -9.00 0.63 26.12
C ARG A 247 -9.46 0.72 27.56
N THR A 248 -8.92 1.69 28.29
CA THR A 248 -9.31 1.99 29.68
C THR A 248 -9.74 3.42 29.75
N ARG A 249 -11.00 3.64 30.13
CA ARG A 249 -11.59 4.99 30.26
C ARG A 249 -11.43 5.59 31.66
N THR A 250 -11.02 4.78 32.63
CA THR A 250 -10.83 5.20 34.03
C THR A 250 -9.41 5.71 34.21
N PHE A 251 -9.26 6.96 34.61
CA PHE A 251 -7.97 7.57 34.90
C PHE A 251 -7.25 6.78 36.03
N GLY A 252 -5.97 6.52 35.85
CA GLY A 252 -5.13 5.78 36.82
C GLY A 252 -5.36 4.27 36.87
N ALA A 253 -6.29 3.70 36.07
CA ALA A 253 -6.58 2.26 36.07
C ALA A 253 -5.64 1.42 35.18
N VAL A 254 -4.73 2.04 34.43
CA VAL A 254 -3.73 1.33 33.63
C VAL A 254 -2.56 0.96 34.54
N PRO A 255 -2.26 -0.33 34.75
CA PRO A 255 -1.10 -0.73 35.56
C PRO A 255 0.19 -0.46 34.75
N GLY A 256 1.09 0.33 35.34
CA GLY A 256 2.41 0.60 34.79
C GLY A 256 2.51 1.91 34.01
N LYS A 257 3.75 2.25 33.66
CA LYS A 257 4.08 3.42 32.80
C LYS A 257 3.96 3.08 31.32
N PRO A 258 3.75 4.05 30.43
CA PRO A 258 3.78 3.80 28.98
C PRO A 258 5.03 3.04 28.55
N GLY A 259 4.84 1.98 27.75
CA GLY A 259 5.89 1.05 27.32
C GLY A 259 6.25 -0.03 28.32
N GLN A 260 5.70 -0.02 29.54
CA GLN A 260 6.02 -1.01 30.56
C GLN A 260 5.24 -2.31 30.33
N VAL A 261 5.92 -3.45 30.42
CA VAL A 261 5.32 -4.79 30.38
C VAL A 261 4.50 -5.01 31.65
N CYS A 262 3.21 -5.22 31.51
CA CYS A 262 2.26 -5.45 32.62
C CYS A 262 2.02 -6.91 32.91
N ALA A 263 2.04 -7.76 31.88
CA ALA A 263 1.85 -9.21 32.01
C ALA A 263 2.56 -9.94 30.86
N ILE A 264 2.97 -11.16 31.16
CA ILE A 264 3.52 -12.10 30.17
C ILE A 264 2.73 -13.39 30.30
N ARG A 265 2.25 -13.92 29.17
CA ARG A 265 1.56 -15.18 29.03
C ARG A 265 2.25 -16.03 27.96
N ASP A 266 1.90 -17.30 27.85
CA ASP A 266 2.51 -18.22 26.87
C ASP A 266 2.44 -17.68 25.44
N GLU A 267 1.32 -17.05 25.05
CA GLU A 267 1.07 -16.57 23.69
C GLU A 267 1.19 -15.04 23.53
N SER A 268 1.25 -14.27 24.63
CA SER A 268 1.16 -12.81 24.56
C SER A 268 1.95 -12.07 25.61
N ILE A 269 2.25 -10.80 25.32
CA ILE A 269 2.80 -9.81 26.25
C ILE A 269 1.86 -8.62 26.31
N GLU A 270 1.42 -8.21 27.51
CA GLU A 270 0.67 -6.99 27.70
C GLU A 270 1.61 -5.82 28.01
N VAL A 271 1.42 -4.71 27.31
CA VAL A 271 2.22 -3.48 27.46
C VAL A 271 1.29 -2.32 27.76
N ALA A 272 1.60 -1.54 28.78
CA ALA A 272 0.87 -0.33 29.13
C ALA A 272 1.08 0.76 28.08
N ALA A 273 0.02 1.52 27.79
CA ALA A 273 0.05 2.71 26.99
C ALA A 273 -0.89 3.76 27.57
N GLN A 274 -0.78 5.01 27.14
CA GLN A 274 -1.73 6.03 27.56
C GLN A 274 -3.14 5.67 27.10
N GLY A 275 -4.09 5.58 28.01
CA GLY A 275 -5.49 5.24 27.71
C GLY A 275 -5.78 3.74 27.58
N GLY A 276 -4.84 2.84 27.89
CA GLY A 276 -5.09 1.40 27.88
C GLY A 276 -3.87 0.51 27.88
N ARG A 277 -4.07 -0.71 27.38
CA ARG A 277 -3.02 -1.73 27.24
C ARG A 277 -3.07 -2.32 25.85
N LEU A 278 -1.93 -2.73 25.34
CA LEU A 278 -1.79 -3.49 24.11
C LEU A 278 -1.35 -4.91 24.44
N GLU A 279 -2.14 -5.90 24.05
CA GLU A 279 -1.80 -7.31 24.11
C GLU A 279 -1.11 -7.69 22.81
N LEU A 280 0.21 -7.77 22.81
CA LEU A 280 1.03 -8.18 21.69
C LEU A 280 0.92 -9.69 21.51
N ARG A 281 0.57 -10.19 20.33
CA ARG A 281 0.38 -11.61 20.04
C ARG A 281 1.42 -12.15 19.08
N THR A 282 1.60 -11.49 17.94
CA THR A 282 2.56 -11.93 16.92
C THR A 282 3.67 -10.90 16.76
N VAL A 283 4.88 -11.34 16.94
CA VAL A 283 6.09 -10.52 16.83
C VAL A 283 7.14 -11.18 15.97
N ARG A 284 8.16 -10.42 15.58
CA ARG A 284 9.32 -10.93 14.86
C ARG A 284 10.58 -10.21 15.30
N LEU A 285 11.57 -10.97 15.71
CA LEU A 285 12.90 -10.46 16.03
C LEU A 285 13.70 -10.29 14.72
N GLU A 286 14.01 -9.05 14.37
CA GLU A 286 14.74 -8.68 13.13
C GLU A 286 14.45 -9.57 11.90
N ALA A 287 15.44 -10.37 11.48
CA ALA A 287 15.35 -11.26 10.31
C ALA A 287 14.77 -12.65 10.63
N GLY A 288 14.29 -12.88 11.85
CA GLY A 288 13.73 -14.16 12.28
C GLY A 288 12.33 -14.44 11.72
N ALA A 289 11.79 -15.61 12.00
CA ALA A 289 10.41 -15.96 11.73
C ALA A 289 9.46 -15.21 12.67
N LYS A 290 8.19 -15.06 12.28
CA LYS A 290 7.12 -14.60 13.18
C LYS A 290 6.93 -15.65 14.28
N MET A 291 6.72 -15.19 15.51
CA MET A 291 6.50 -16.04 16.70
C MET A 291 5.45 -15.43 17.62
N ALA A 292 4.94 -16.23 18.56
CA ALA A 292 4.12 -15.72 19.66
C ALA A 292 4.93 -14.74 20.53
N ALA A 293 4.30 -13.66 20.99
CA ALA A 293 5.00 -12.66 21.80
C ALA A 293 5.47 -13.23 23.15
N GLY A 294 4.73 -14.19 23.73
CA GLY A 294 5.17 -14.89 24.94
C GLY A 294 6.50 -15.64 24.75
N ALA A 295 6.69 -16.28 23.60
CA ALA A 295 7.95 -16.96 23.28
C ALA A 295 9.13 -15.97 23.17
N LEU A 296 8.88 -14.72 22.74
CA LEU A 296 9.89 -13.67 22.72
C LEU A 296 10.40 -13.36 24.13
N ALA A 297 9.53 -13.40 25.14
CA ALA A 297 9.92 -13.14 26.53
C ALA A 297 10.94 -14.15 27.06
N ALA A 298 10.88 -15.40 26.58
CA ALA A 298 11.87 -16.42 26.91
C ALA A 298 13.18 -16.23 26.12
N ALA A 299 13.08 -15.81 24.86
CA ALA A 299 14.25 -15.60 23.99
C ALA A 299 15.06 -14.34 24.35
N LEU A 300 14.38 -13.29 24.78
CA LEU A 300 14.96 -12.07 25.30
C LEU A 300 14.47 -11.95 26.75
N PRO A 301 15.31 -12.13 27.77
CA PRO A 301 14.86 -12.19 29.18
C PRO A 301 14.06 -10.93 29.56
N ILE A 302 12.79 -10.89 29.16
CA ILE A 302 11.82 -9.84 29.42
C ILE A 302 11.08 -10.25 30.69
N ALA A 303 10.94 -9.35 31.64
CA ALA A 303 10.18 -9.55 32.86
C ALA A 303 9.02 -8.54 32.93
N VAL A 304 8.01 -8.85 33.74
CA VAL A 304 7.00 -7.87 34.14
C VAL A 304 7.71 -6.67 34.79
N GLY A 305 7.32 -5.47 34.39
CA GLY A 305 7.97 -4.23 34.80
C GLY A 305 9.08 -3.73 33.85
N ALA A 306 9.57 -4.56 32.91
CA ALA A 306 10.52 -4.12 31.90
C ALA A 306 9.89 -3.07 30.97
N ALA A 307 10.70 -2.11 30.52
CA ALA A 307 10.25 -1.10 29.55
C ALA A 307 10.67 -1.48 28.13
N LEU A 308 9.75 -1.33 27.18
CA LEU A 308 10.03 -1.32 25.75
C LEU A 308 10.43 0.10 25.36
N GLU A 309 11.38 0.22 24.43
CA GLU A 309 11.98 1.50 24.06
C GLU A 309 11.25 2.11 22.83
N SER A 310 10.94 3.40 22.93
CA SER A 310 10.39 4.18 21.82
C SER A 310 11.45 4.50 20.78
#